data_ff9cb99c3dcfcb97d9cb877d6737ec6f
#
_entry.id   ff9cb99c3dcfcb97d9cb877d6737ec6f
#
_cell.length_a   1.000
_cell.length_b   1.000
_cell.length_c   1.000
_cell.angle_alpha   90.00
_cell.angle_beta   90.00
_cell.angle_gamma   90.00
#
_symmetry.space_group_name_H-M   'P 1'
#
loop_
_entity.id
_entity.type
_entity.pdbx_description
1 polymer ?
#
loop_
_entity_poly.entity_id
_entity_poly.type
_entity_poly.pdbx_seq_one_letter_code
_entity_poly.pdbx_strand_id
1 'polypeptide(L)'
;MNTNERELILKQEVYAVVSCAIEVLNIRGHGLHEKIYENCLCVEFRLRGIPYTQQERHRVMYKGEVVGEYVPDLVAQEQLIVDTKTIERITDHERGQMLNYLRITGLPGGVILNFKHARLEWERLVLTKEPRRDANKRQSEAERADFLAPGERL
;
A
#
# COMPACT_ATOMS: atom_id res chain seq x y z
N MET A 1 8.46 18.98 -6.82
CA MET A 1 8.84 17.71 -7.44
C MET A 1 7.73 17.25 -8.36
N ASN A 2 8.06 16.96 -9.59
CA ASN A 2 7.06 16.52 -10.55
C ASN A 2 6.80 15.03 -10.37
N THR A 3 5.80 14.53 -11.07
CA THR A 3 5.38 13.14 -10.94
C THR A 3 6.48 12.18 -11.30
N ASN A 4 7.21 12.47 -12.35
CA ASN A 4 8.27 11.59 -12.81
C ASN A 4 9.40 11.48 -11.79
N GLU A 5 9.76 12.60 -11.18
CA GLU A 5 10.80 12.58 -10.17
C GLU A 5 10.38 11.76 -8.96
N ARG A 6 9.11 11.91 -8.57
CA ARG A 6 8.60 11.14 -7.44
C ARG A 6 8.60 9.65 -7.75
N GLU A 7 8.19 9.30 -8.96
CA GLU A 7 8.15 7.90 -9.34
C GLU A 7 9.54 7.31 -9.38
N LEU A 8 10.53 8.08 -9.81
CA LEU A 8 11.89 7.57 -9.83
C LEU A 8 12.41 7.31 -8.43
N ILE A 9 12.11 8.21 -7.50
CA ILE A 9 12.54 8.02 -6.13
C ILE A 9 11.89 6.78 -5.53
N LEU A 10 10.58 6.67 -5.66
CA LEU A 10 9.89 5.52 -5.12
C LEU A 10 10.30 4.24 -5.81
N LYS A 11 10.71 4.33 -7.06
CA LYS A 11 11.14 3.17 -7.79
C LYS A 11 12.33 2.50 -7.14
N GLN A 12 13.29 3.29 -6.66
CA GLN A 12 14.44 2.74 -5.96
C GLN A 12 14.03 2.08 -4.65
N GLU A 13 13.17 2.73 -3.89
CA GLU A 13 12.68 2.17 -2.64
C GLU A 13 11.90 0.87 -2.89
N VAL A 14 11.09 0.86 -3.93
CA VAL A 14 10.33 -0.34 -4.26
C VAL A 14 11.28 -1.47 -4.65
N TYR A 15 12.29 -1.19 -5.44
CA TYR A 15 13.23 -2.23 -5.83
C TYR A 15 13.98 -2.79 -4.64
N ALA A 16 14.33 -1.96 -3.68
CA ALA A 16 15.00 -2.43 -2.47
C ALA A 16 14.09 -3.39 -1.70
N VAL A 17 12.83 -3.05 -1.56
CA VAL A 17 11.85 -3.87 -0.85
C VAL A 17 11.59 -5.17 -1.62
N VAL A 18 11.43 -5.07 -2.94
CA VAL A 18 11.18 -6.26 -3.76
C VAL A 18 12.37 -7.21 -3.70
N SER A 19 13.58 -6.66 -3.69
CA SER A 19 14.78 -7.49 -3.56
C SER A 19 14.76 -8.26 -2.25
N CYS A 20 14.35 -7.61 -1.17
CA CYS A 20 14.20 -8.29 0.12
C CYS A 20 13.15 -9.40 0.02
N ALA A 21 12.03 -9.11 -0.62
CA ALA A 21 10.94 -10.09 -0.72
C ALA A 21 11.38 -11.31 -1.54
N ILE A 22 12.13 -11.08 -2.60
CA ILE A 22 12.64 -12.19 -3.41
C ILE A 22 13.57 -13.07 -2.56
N GLU A 23 14.42 -12.44 -1.78
CA GLU A 23 15.33 -13.19 -0.91
C GLU A 23 14.53 -14.02 0.10
N VAL A 24 13.53 -13.43 0.71
CA VAL A 24 12.68 -14.13 1.68
C VAL A 24 12.04 -15.34 1.01
N LEU A 25 11.46 -15.13 -0.18
CA LEU A 25 10.78 -16.20 -0.87
C LEU A 25 11.75 -17.31 -1.28
N ASN A 26 12.95 -16.93 -1.70
CA ASN A 26 13.96 -17.91 -2.08
C ASN A 26 14.39 -18.77 -0.89
N ILE A 27 14.50 -18.17 0.26
CA ILE A 27 14.95 -18.90 1.44
C ILE A 27 13.83 -19.69 2.10
N ARG A 28 12.67 -19.06 2.27
CA ARG A 28 11.58 -19.69 3.00
C ARG A 28 10.64 -20.52 2.12
N GLY A 29 10.53 -20.18 0.82
CA GLY A 29 9.57 -20.83 -0.04
C GLY A 29 8.16 -20.31 0.18
N HIS A 30 7.26 -20.64 -0.75
CA HIS A 30 5.86 -20.22 -0.65
C HIS A 30 5.09 -21.21 0.23
N GLY A 31 3.86 -20.86 0.58
CA GLY A 31 2.99 -21.78 1.33
C GLY A 31 2.89 -21.47 2.82
N LEU A 32 3.45 -20.36 3.27
CA LEU A 32 3.39 -19.98 4.67
C LEU A 32 2.37 -18.87 4.85
N HIS A 33 2.07 -18.53 6.10
CA HIS A 33 1.12 -17.46 6.42
C HIS A 33 1.74 -16.09 6.19
N GLU A 34 0.90 -15.13 5.87
CA GLU A 34 1.34 -13.77 5.59
C GLU A 34 2.23 -13.19 6.67
N LYS A 35 1.87 -13.40 7.92
CA LYS A 35 2.64 -12.83 9.02
C LYS A 35 4.07 -13.31 9.05
N ILE A 36 4.30 -14.53 8.61
CA ILE A 36 5.66 -15.07 8.59
C ILE A 36 6.49 -14.29 7.56
N TYR A 37 5.92 -14.03 6.39
CA TYR A 37 6.62 -13.28 5.36
C TYR A 37 6.87 -11.84 5.81
N GLU A 38 5.87 -11.25 6.45
CA GLU A 38 6.01 -9.89 6.98
C GLU A 38 7.18 -9.82 7.96
N ASN A 39 7.26 -10.78 8.86
CA ASN A 39 8.33 -10.79 9.86
C ASN A 39 9.69 -11.09 9.23
N CYS A 40 9.73 -11.92 8.20
CA CYS A 40 10.97 -12.17 7.47
C CYS A 40 11.46 -10.88 6.79
N LEU A 41 10.53 -10.10 6.27
CA LEU A 41 10.90 -8.82 5.66
C LEU A 41 11.53 -7.89 6.70
N CYS A 42 11.00 -7.89 7.91
CA CYS A 42 11.58 -7.07 8.98
C CYS A 42 13.04 -7.44 9.21
N VAL A 43 13.35 -8.74 9.19
CA VAL A 43 14.72 -9.18 9.37
C VAL A 43 15.59 -8.70 8.22
N GLU A 44 15.11 -8.88 6.98
CA GLU A 44 15.88 -8.43 5.82
C GLU A 44 16.09 -6.92 5.84
N PHE A 45 15.08 -6.16 6.21
CA PHE A 45 15.21 -4.71 6.28
C PHE A 45 16.30 -4.33 7.29
N ARG A 46 16.31 -4.97 8.45
CA ARG A 46 17.33 -4.65 9.44
C ARG A 46 18.72 -5.02 8.93
N LEU A 47 18.85 -6.17 8.29
CA LEU A 47 20.15 -6.59 7.79
C LEU A 47 20.67 -5.65 6.71
N ARG A 48 19.79 -5.04 5.97
CA ARG A 48 20.20 -4.15 4.87
C ARG A 48 20.15 -2.67 5.23
N GLY A 49 19.83 -2.37 6.48
CA GLY A 49 19.79 -0.97 6.92
C GLY A 49 18.64 -0.18 6.33
N ILE A 50 17.54 -0.84 6.01
CA ILE A 50 16.36 -0.16 5.47
C ILE A 50 15.45 0.17 6.66
N PRO A 51 15.21 1.46 6.94
CA PRO A 51 14.34 1.82 8.06
C PRO A 51 12.90 1.43 7.77
N TYR A 52 12.20 1.00 8.80
CA TYR A 52 10.81 0.62 8.64
C TYR A 52 10.06 0.71 9.96
N THR A 53 8.73 0.77 9.86
CA THR A 53 7.86 0.57 11.01
C THR A 53 6.94 -0.60 10.72
N GLN A 54 6.52 -1.29 11.77
CA GLN A 54 5.63 -2.45 11.63
C GLN A 54 4.37 -2.20 12.42
N GLN A 55 3.22 -2.39 11.78
CA GLN A 55 1.91 -2.31 12.43
C GLN A 55 1.65 -0.95 13.09
N GLU A 56 2.07 0.11 12.44
CA GLU A 56 1.85 1.46 12.95
C GLU A 56 0.43 1.89 12.64
N ARG A 57 -0.26 2.49 13.62
CA ARG A 57 -1.66 2.81 13.47
C ARG A 57 -1.88 4.17 12.83
N HIS A 58 -2.85 4.23 11.93
CA HIS A 58 -3.25 5.48 11.30
C HIS A 58 -4.75 5.65 11.46
N ARG A 59 -5.17 6.83 11.86
CA ARG A 59 -6.59 7.10 12.02
C ARG A 59 -7.24 7.28 10.66
N VAL A 60 -8.45 6.75 10.54
CA VAL A 60 -9.26 7.00 9.36
C VAL A 60 -10.29 8.06 9.74
N MET A 61 -10.27 9.17 9.03
CA MET A 61 -11.14 10.31 9.32
C MET A 61 -12.24 10.41 8.27
N TYR A 62 -13.42 10.83 8.73
CA TYR A 62 -14.51 11.13 7.80
C TYR A 62 -15.21 12.38 8.32
N LYS A 63 -15.15 13.42 7.51
CA LYS A 63 -15.79 14.70 7.84
C LYS A 63 -15.43 15.18 9.24
N GLY A 64 -14.16 15.06 9.56
CA GLY A 64 -13.63 15.57 10.82
C GLY A 64 -13.73 14.64 12.01
N GLU A 65 -14.26 13.44 11.81
CA GLU A 65 -14.41 12.49 12.93
C GLU A 65 -13.64 11.22 12.65
N VAL A 66 -13.10 10.63 13.72
CA VAL A 66 -12.39 9.37 13.62
C VAL A 66 -13.42 8.27 13.46
N VAL A 67 -13.35 7.54 12.37
CA VAL A 67 -14.29 6.46 12.09
C VAL A 67 -13.62 5.08 12.13
N GLY A 68 -12.32 5.01 12.28
CA GLY A 68 -11.63 3.74 12.37
C GLY A 68 -10.13 3.91 12.35
N GLU A 69 -9.45 2.78 12.21
CA GLU A 69 -8.00 2.77 12.14
C GLU A 69 -7.56 1.90 10.96
N TYR A 70 -6.46 2.28 10.35
CA TYR A 70 -5.80 1.45 9.37
C TYR A 70 -4.40 1.15 9.89
N VAL A 71 -4.01 -0.12 9.83
CA VAL A 71 -2.71 -0.56 10.33
C VAL A 71 -2.00 -1.27 9.18
N PRO A 72 -1.06 -0.60 8.51
CA PRO A 72 -0.30 -1.26 7.45
C PRO A 72 0.61 -2.32 8.02
N ASP A 73 0.91 -3.34 7.23
CA ASP A 73 1.86 -4.35 7.67
C ASP A 73 3.20 -3.68 7.97
N LEU A 74 3.73 -2.97 6.99
CA LEU A 74 5.02 -2.30 7.13
C LEU A 74 4.99 -0.97 6.38
N VAL A 75 5.78 -0.01 6.86
CA VAL A 75 6.07 1.20 6.08
C VAL A 75 7.58 1.29 6.00
N ALA A 76 8.11 1.26 4.78
CA ALA A 76 9.54 1.30 4.55
C ALA A 76 9.98 2.70 4.20
N GLN A 77 11.08 3.12 4.80
CA GLN A 77 11.74 4.38 4.47
C GLN A 77 10.82 5.58 4.63
N GLU A 78 9.85 5.44 5.52
CA GLU A 78 8.89 6.49 5.86
C GLU A 78 8.05 6.95 4.67
N GLN A 79 8.06 6.22 3.57
CA GLN A 79 7.36 6.64 2.35
C GLN A 79 6.56 5.55 1.68
N LEU A 80 6.86 4.30 1.94
CA LEU A 80 6.33 3.22 1.12
C LEU A 80 5.56 2.22 1.97
N ILE A 81 4.26 2.11 1.74
CA ILE A 81 3.46 1.07 2.38
C ILE A 81 3.85 -0.26 1.75
N VAL A 82 4.12 -1.26 2.59
CA VAL A 82 4.43 -2.61 2.13
C VAL A 82 3.32 -3.52 2.62
N ASP A 83 2.59 -4.11 1.69
CA ASP A 83 1.42 -4.93 2.00
C ASP A 83 1.73 -6.36 1.56
N THR A 84 1.74 -7.30 2.51
CA THR A 84 2.04 -8.69 2.21
C THR A 84 0.74 -9.45 2.01
N LYS A 85 0.71 -10.28 0.97
CA LYS A 85 -0.46 -11.07 0.63
C LYS A 85 -0.08 -12.50 0.32
N THR A 86 -1.05 -13.39 0.46
CA THR A 86 -0.95 -14.77 -0.01
C THR A 86 -2.26 -15.09 -0.72
N ILE A 87 -2.42 -14.52 -1.89
CA ILE A 87 -3.66 -14.63 -2.67
C ILE A 87 -3.35 -15.20 -4.03
N GLU A 88 -4.37 -15.64 -4.74
CA GLU A 88 -4.15 -16.27 -6.03
C GLU A 88 -3.46 -15.32 -7.00
N ARG A 89 -3.91 -14.09 -7.04
CA ARG A 89 -3.26 -13.04 -7.84
C ARG A 89 -3.72 -11.68 -7.37
N ILE A 90 -2.94 -10.67 -7.65
CA ILE A 90 -3.29 -9.29 -7.34
C ILE A 90 -4.38 -8.85 -8.32
N THR A 91 -5.46 -8.31 -7.80
CA THR A 91 -6.59 -7.87 -8.62
C THR A 91 -6.90 -6.40 -8.33
N ASP A 92 -7.91 -5.87 -9.01
CA ASP A 92 -8.34 -4.49 -8.76
C ASP A 92 -8.79 -4.27 -7.32
N HIS A 93 -9.22 -5.34 -6.65
CA HIS A 93 -9.60 -5.23 -5.24
C HIS A 93 -8.40 -4.78 -4.41
N GLU A 94 -7.25 -5.42 -4.59
CA GLU A 94 -6.05 -5.05 -3.82
C GLU A 94 -5.52 -3.70 -4.25
N ARG A 95 -5.62 -3.39 -5.54
CA ARG A 95 -5.14 -2.09 -6.04
C ARG A 95 -5.97 -0.95 -5.45
N GLY A 96 -7.31 -1.11 -5.47
CA GLY A 96 -8.19 -0.10 -4.89
C GLY A 96 -7.97 0.07 -3.40
N GLN A 97 -7.74 -1.04 -2.73
CA GLN A 97 -7.45 -1.03 -1.30
C GLN A 97 -6.18 -0.23 -1.04
N MET A 98 -5.11 -0.50 -1.77
CA MET A 98 -3.85 0.21 -1.58
C MET A 98 -4.00 1.71 -1.85
N LEU A 99 -4.74 2.09 -2.89
CA LEU A 99 -4.95 3.51 -3.15
C LEU A 99 -5.68 4.20 -2.00
N ASN A 100 -6.62 3.51 -1.38
CA ASN A 100 -7.30 4.03 -0.21
C ASN A 100 -6.34 4.18 0.96
N TYR A 101 -5.47 3.21 1.15
CA TYR A 101 -4.48 3.26 2.23
C TYR A 101 -3.55 4.46 2.03
N LEU A 102 -3.19 4.76 0.79
CA LEU A 102 -2.35 5.93 0.53
C LEU A 102 -3.09 7.22 0.84
N ARG A 103 -4.40 7.27 0.59
CA ARG A 103 -5.18 8.44 0.95
C ARG A 103 -5.29 8.61 2.46
N ILE A 104 -5.44 7.52 3.17
CA ILE A 104 -5.55 7.57 4.63
C ILE A 104 -4.26 8.04 5.26
N THR A 105 -3.13 7.51 4.79
CA THR A 105 -1.83 7.77 5.42
C THR A 105 -1.15 9.02 4.90
N GLY A 106 -1.51 9.44 3.70
CA GLY A 106 -0.82 10.55 3.05
C GLY A 106 0.53 10.15 2.47
N LEU A 107 0.85 8.85 2.47
CA LEU A 107 2.13 8.39 1.95
C LEU A 107 2.09 8.34 0.42
N PRO A 108 3.22 8.54 -0.22
CA PRO A 108 3.24 8.69 -1.68
C PRO A 108 3.09 7.40 -2.47
N GLY A 109 3.38 6.26 -1.90
CA GLY A 109 3.28 5.05 -2.67
C GLY A 109 3.25 3.80 -1.84
N GLY A 110 2.93 2.69 -2.48
CA GLY A 110 2.88 1.40 -1.82
C GLY A 110 3.27 0.29 -2.77
N VAL A 111 3.61 -0.84 -2.21
CA VAL A 111 3.91 -2.04 -2.97
C VAL A 111 3.14 -3.20 -2.36
N ILE A 112 2.49 -3.96 -3.22
CA ILE A 112 1.80 -5.18 -2.83
C ILE A 112 2.73 -6.33 -3.17
N LEU A 113 3.02 -7.17 -2.18
CA LEU A 113 3.90 -8.31 -2.36
C LEU A 113 3.10 -9.58 -2.13
N ASN A 114 2.96 -10.39 -3.16
CA ASN A 114 2.17 -11.60 -3.06
C ASN A 114 3.09 -12.81 -3.05
N PHE A 115 3.10 -13.51 -1.91
CA PHE A 115 3.99 -14.63 -1.66
C PHE A 115 3.30 -15.98 -1.91
N LYS A 116 2.17 -15.98 -2.56
CA LYS A 116 1.38 -17.21 -2.72
C LYS A 116 2.09 -18.29 -3.51
N HIS A 117 2.81 -17.88 -4.56
CA HIS A 117 3.41 -18.82 -5.50
C HIS A 117 4.93 -18.81 -5.42
N ALA A 118 5.57 -19.74 -6.10
CA ALA A 118 7.03 -19.85 -6.05
C ALA A 118 7.70 -18.59 -6.58
N ARG A 119 7.04 -17.91 -7.50
CA ARG A 119 7.58 -16.67 -8.05
C ARG A 119 6.83 -15.50 -7.43
N LEU A 120 7.55 -14.49 -6.97
CA LEU A 120 6.95 -13.32 -6.37
C LEU A 120 6.14 -12.54 -7.39
N GLU A 121 4.90 -12.26 -7.05
CA GLU A 121 4.10 -11.32 -7.81
C GLU A 121 4.06 -10.02 -7.00
N TRP A 122 4.31 -8.90 -7.65
CA TRP A 122 4.31 -7.64 -6.91
C TRP A 122 3.84 -6.50 -7.81
N GLU A 123 3.33 -5.47 -7.18
CA GLU A 123 2.85 -4.33 -7.94
C GLU A 123 3.06 -3.05 -7.14
N ARG A 124 3.60 -2.05 -7.78
CA ARG A 124 3.79 -0.73 -7.18
C ARG A 124 2.59 0.15 -7.53
N LEU A 125 2.11 0.89 -6.53
CA LEU A 125 1.05 1.87 -6.75
C LEU A 125 1.48 3.21 -6.19
N VAL A 126 1.21 4.26 -6.95
CA VAL A 126 1.59 5.61 -6.58
C VAL A 126 0.34 6.47 -6.71
N LEU A 127 0.09 7.29 -5.71
CA LEU A 127 -1.04 8.18 -5.75
C LEU A 127 -0.67 9.43 -6.53
N THR A 128 -1.38 9.69 -7.63
CA THR A 128 -1.14 10.88 -8.41
C THR A 128 -2.18 11.92 -8.06
N LYS A 129 -1.83 13.17 -8.12
CA LYS A 129 -2.73 14.20 -7.71
C LYS A 129 -3.48 14.86 -8.79
N GLU A 130 -2.81 15.21 -9.82
CA GLU A 130 -3.38 15.99 -10.82
C GLU A 130 -4.66 15.57 -11.38
N PRO A 131 -4.78 14.48 -11.96
CA PRO A 131 -6.04 14.09 -12.54
C PRO A 131 -7.10 13.95 -11.48
N ARG A 132 -6.64 13.76 -10.26
CA ARG A 132 -7.57 13.48 -9.22
C ARG A 132 -8.31 14.67 -8.74
N ARG A 133 -7.71 15.85 -8.85
CA ARG A 133 -8.34 17.00 -8.30
C ARG A 133 -9.68 17.23 -8.93
N ASP A 134 -9.75 17.22 -10.26
CA ASP A 134 -11.02 17.39 -10.93
C ASP A 134 -11.90 16.18 -10.69
N ALA A 135 -11.33 15.01 -10.74
CA ALA A 135 -12.10 13.83 -10.48
C ALA A 135 -12.68 13.87 -9.07
N ASN A 136 -11.89 14.29 -8.12
CA ASN A 136 -12.36 14.38 -6.76
C ASN A 136 -13.46 15.40 -6.60
N LYS A 137 -13.35 16.50 -7.30
CA LYS A 137 -14.37 17.49 -7.22
C LYS A 137 -15.68 16.94 -7.76
N ARG A 138 -15.63 16.34 -8.94
CA ARG A 138 -16.83 15.75 -9.50
C ARG A 138 -17.37 14.64 -8.61
N GLN A 139 -16.49 13.84 -8.09
CA GLN A 139 -16.87 12.76 -7.24
C GLN A 139 -17.51 13.28 -5.96
N SER A 140 -16.92 14.28 -5.36
CA SER A 140 -17.47 14.78 -4.14
C SER A 140 -18.83 15.43 -4.38
N GLU A 141 -19.02 16.04 -5.51
CA GLU A 141 -20.33 16.58 -5.85
C GLU A 141 -21.32 15.47 -6.08
N ALA A 142 -20.93 14.45 -6.80
CA ALA A 142 -21.79 13.32 -7.05
C ALA A 142 -22.09 12.59 -5.76
N GLU A 143 -21.11 12.42 -4.94
CA GLU A 143 -21.31 11.74 -3.68
C GLU A 143 -22.24 12.51 -2.77
N ARG A 144 -22.13 13.80 -2.78
CA ARG A 144 -23.04 14.57 -1.98
C ARG A 144 -24.46 14.36 -2.44
N ALA A 145 -24.65 14.29 -3.72
CA ALA A 145 -25.98 14.05 -4.22
C ALA A 145 -26.42 12.62 -3.93
N ASP A 146 -25.55 11.67 -4.18
CA ASP A 146 -25.90 10.29 -4.01
C ASP A 146 -26.06 9.89 -2.58
N PHE A 147 -25.21 10.37 -1.75
CA PHE A 147 -25.29 10.05 -0.39
C PHE A 147 -26.48 10.60 0.22
N LEU A 148 -26.84 11.73 -0.26
CA LEU A 148 -28.02 12.28 0.24
C LEU A 148 -29.18 11.45 -0.14
N ALA A 149 -29.00 10.73 -1.20
CA ALA A 149 -29.99 9.81 -1.54
C ALA A 149 -29.59 8.62 -0.81
N PRO A 150 -29.88 8.48 0.31
CA PRO A 150 -29.40 7.53 1.14
C PRO A 150 -29.08 6.37 0.59
N GLY A 151 -28.33 6.23 0.85
CA GLY A 151 -27.88 5.21 0.70
C GLY A 151 -27.40 4.81 -0.46
N GLU A 152 -26.95 5.15 -0.95
CA GLU A 152 -26.53 4.92 -1.81
C GLU A 152 -25.50 4.70 -2.16
N ARG A 153 -24.86 4.86 -2.28
CA ARG A 153 -23.98 4.79 -2.55
C ARG A 153 -23.12 4.90 -2.42
N LEU A 154 -22.79 5.20 -2.38
CA LEU A 154 -22.09 5.54 -2.43
C LEU A 154 -21.36 5.17 -2.60
#